data_8949cbd3262e33771ec8b4b3ba702129
#
_entry.id   8949cbd3262e33771ec8b4b3ba702129
#
_cell.length_a   1.000
_cell.length_b   1.000
_cell.length_c   1.000
_cell.angle_alpha   90.00
_cell.angle_beta   90.00
_cell.angle_gamma   90.00
#
_symmetry.space_group_name_H-M   'P 1'
#
loop_
_entity.id
_entity.type
_entity.pdbx_description
1 polymer ?
#
loop_
_entity_poly.entity_id
_entity_poly.type
_entity_poly.pdbx_seq_one_letter_code
_entity_poly.pdbx_strand_id
1 'polypeptide(L)'
;MQALLEVILPVFLVIGFGYVVVWGGLFSDSGVDGLMRFTQNFAIPCLLFLAIATLELDQILDATLLIAFYTGATAGFFAGFFGARFVFSRPWEDCAAIGFCCLFSNSLLLGLPITERAYGADALQPNYAIIALHSPFCYGLGITVMEIVRNRGGTLRETGGRVLGAMFRNALVIGIALGFAVNLSSIPLPGVLIDALDLMVRAALPAALFGLGGILYRYRPEGDLRAIGFVCGVSLIMHPAIVWGMGTALTLSEGAFRSAVVTAAMAPGVNAYVFANLYGRARRVAASSVLIGTALSIPSTWVWLMLLNG
;
A
#
# COMPACT_ATOMS: atom_id res chain seq x y z
N MET A 1 -16.54 -5.52 -18.41
CA MET A 1 -17.48 -6.17 -17.50
C MET A 1 -16.83 -7.39 -16.82
N GLN A 2 -16.16 -8.26 -17.59
CA GLN A 2 -15.51 -9.48 -17.06
C GLN A 2 -14.47 -9.16 -15.99
N ALA A 3 -13.56 -8.21 -16.21
CA ALA A 3 -12.56 -7.80 -15.22
C ALA A 3 -13.18 -7.30 -13.89
N LEU A 4 -14.35 -6.66 -13.93
CA LEU A 4 -15.05 -6.25 -12.72
C LEU A 4 -15.54 -7.47 -11.92
N LEU A 5 -16.15 -8.45 -12.61
CA LEU A 5 -16.77 -9.61 -11.96
C LEU A 5 -15.76 -10.66 -11.50
N GLU A 6 -14.74 -10.92 -12.30
CA GLU A 6 -13.80 -12.04 -12.06
C GLU A 6 -12.53 -11.59 -11.30
N VAL A 7 -12.12 -10.35 -11.44
CA VAL A 7 -10.90 -9.83 -10.80
C VAL A 7 -11.22 -9.05 -9.54
N ILE A 8 -12.03 -7.99 -9.66
CA ILE A 8 -12.22 -7.03 -8.58
C ILE A 8 -13.23 -7.52 -7.55
N LEU A 9 -14.40 -7.97 -8.00
CA LEU A 9 -15.50 -8.30 -7.10
C LEU A 9 -15.15 -9.37 -6.04
N PRO A 10 -14.43 -10.48 -6.34
CA PRO A 10 -14.07 -11.44 -5.32
C PRO A 10 -13.21 -10.87 -4.19
N VAL A 11 -12.27 -9.98 -4.50
CA VAL A 11 -11.44 -9.28 -3.49
C VAL A 11 -12.33 -8.44 -2.58
N PHE A 12 -13.23 -7.64 -3.17
CA PHE A 12 -14.13 -6.78 -2.40
C PHE A 12 -15.24 -7.53 -1.68
N LEU A 13 -15.64 -8.73 -2.13
CA LEU A 13 -16.56 -9.58 -1.40
C LEU A 13 -15.93 -10.11 -0.10
N VAL A 14 -14.65 -10.48 -0.10
CA VAL A 14 -13.95 -10.87 1.13
C VAL A 14 -13.84 -9.71 2.11
N ILE A 15 -13.51 -8.51 1.60
CA ILE A 15 -13.48 -7.28 2.41
C ILE A 15 -14.88 -6.98 2.97
N GLY A 16 -15.90 -7.02 2.12
CA GLY A 16 -17.30 -6.79 2.51
C GLY A 16 -17.78 -7.83 3.53
N PHE A 17 -17.39 -9.09 3.39
CA PHE A 17 -17.69 -10.13 4.35
C PHE A 17 -17.09 -9.82 5.72
N GLY A 18 -15.81 -9.44 5.78
CA GLY A 18 -15.17 -9.01 7.03
C GLY A 18 -15.88 -7.81 7.68
N TYR A 19 -16.30 -6.83 6.86
CA TYR A 19 -17.05 -5.66 7.32
C TYR A 19 -18.40 -6.07 7.94
N VAL A 20 -19.19 -6.90 7.23
CA VAL A 20 -20.53 -7.33 7.66
C VAL A 20 -20.48 -8.20 8.91
N VAL A 21 -19.50 -9.10 9.02
CA VAL A 21 -19.33 -9.99 10.19
C VAL A 21 -18.99 -9.18 11.45
N VAL A 22 -18.18 -8.13 11.33
CA VAL A 22 -17.91 -7.22 12.46
C VAL A 22 -19.09 -6.32 12.76
N TRP A 23 -19.78 -5.82 11.75
CA TRP A 23 -21.03 -5.06 11.91
C TRP A 23 -22.13 -5.88 12.62
N GLY A 24 -22.25 -7.15 12.26
CA GLY A 24 -23.19 -8.08 12.91
C GLY A 24 -22.79 -8.56 14.31
N GLY A 25 -21.62 -8.12 14.84
CA GLY A 25 -21.13 -8.51 16.16
C GLY A 25 -20.63 -9.96 16.25
N LEU A 26 -20.50 -10.67 15.11
CA LEU A 26 -20.03 -12.04 15.05
C LEU A 26 -18.50 -12.16 15.21
N PHE A 27 -17.78 -11.06 14.96
CA PHE A 27 -16.34 -10.99 15.12
C PHE A 27 -15.97 -9.71 15.87
N SER A 28 -15.31 -9.85 17.01
CA SER A 28 -15.03 -8.73 17.91
C SER A 28 -13.91 -7.83 17.39
N ASP A 29 -13.85 -6.59 17.89
CA ASP A 29 -12.75 -5.67 17.63
C ASP A 29 -11.38 -6.25 18.01
N SER A 30 -11.29 -6.96 19.13
CA SER A 30 -10.08 -7.66 19.54
C SER A 30 -9.71 -8.81 18.59
N GLY A 31 -10.72 -9.48 18.03
CA GLY A 31 -10.53 -10.48 16.97
C GLY A 31 -9.94 -9.89 15.71
N VAL A 32 -10.44 -8.73 15.24
CA VAL A 32 -9.87 -7.99 14.11
C VAL A 32 -8.42 -7.60 14.38
N ASP A 33 -8.12 -7.07 15.57
CA ASP A 33 -6.75 -6.68 15.94
C ASP A 33 -5.82 -7.90 16.01
N GLY A 34 -6.30 -9.02 16.55
CA GLY A 34 -5.57 -10.29 16.57
C GLY A 34 -5.26 -10.80 15.17
N LEU A 35 -6.27 -10.82 14.28
CA LEU A 35 -6.13 -11.23 12.90
C LEU A 35 -5.16 -10.34 12.12
N MET A 36 -5.29 -9.02 12.26
CA MET A 36 -4.38 -8.07 11.59
C MET A 36 -2.95 -8.17 12.15
N ARG A 37 -2.80 -8.43 13.44
CA ARG A 37 -1.48 -8.69 14.04
C ARG A 37 -0.86 -9.99 13.50
N PHE A 38 -1.65 -11.04 13.35
CA PHE A 38 -1.21 -12.30 12.73
C PHE A 38 -0.77 -12.07 11.28
N THR A 39 -1.59 -11.39 10.48
CA THR A 39 -1.29 -11.18 9.07
C THR A 39 -0.06 -10.28 8.88
N GLN A 40 0.01 -9.15 9.58
CA GLN A 40 1.08 -8.16 9.39
C GLN A 40 2.42 -8.57 10.00
N ASN A 41 2.42 -9.35 11.10
CA ASN A 41 3.65 -9.71 11.78
C ASN A 41 4.17 -11.11 11.44
N PHE A 42 3.34 -11.97 10.83
CA PHE A 42 3.72 -13.36 10.53
C PHE A 42 3.41 -13.74 9.08
N ALA A 43 2.15 -13.75 8.67
CA ALA A 43 1.75 -14.34 7.39
C ALA A 43 2.29 -13.54 6.18
N ILE A 44 2.12 -12.21 6.17
CA ILE A 44 2.64 -11.36 5.10
C ILE A 44 4.18 -11.30 5.10
N PRO A 45 4.90 -11.20 6.23
CA PRO A 45 6.34 -11.37 6.24
C PRO A 45 6.84 -12.67 5.64
N CYS A 46 6.15 -13.80 5.86
CA CYS A 46 6.46 -15.07 5.20
C CYS A 46 6.25 -15.00 3.69
N LEU A 47 5.14 -14.38 3.23
CA LEU A 47 4.89 -14.15 1.82
C LEU A 47 6.00 -13.32 1.17
N LEU A 48 6.35 -12.18 1.76
CA LEU A 48 7.39 -11.31 1.22
C LEU A 48 8.77 -11.96 1.28
N PHE A 49 9.08 -12.69 2.36
CA PHE A 49 10.31 -13.46 2.48
C PHE A 49 10.44 -14.47 1.34
N LEU A 50 9.45 -15.33 1.16
CA LEU A 50 9.49 -16.37 0.15
C LEU A 50 9.54 -15.79 -1.26
N ALA A 51 8.71 -14.79 -1.54
CA ALA A 51 8.69 -14.09 -2.81
C ALA A 51 10.06 -13.48 -3.16
N ILE A 52 10.71 -12.80 -2.21
CA ILE A 52 12.02 -12.17 -2.44
C ILE A 52 13.16 -13.21 -2.46
N ALA A 53 13.09 -14.26 -1.63
CA ALA A 53 14.12 -15.31 -1.60
C ALA A 53 14.21 -16.10 -2.91
N THR A 54 13.09 -16.24 -3.63
CA THR A 54 12.99 -17.01 -4.88
C THR A 54 12.99 -16.14 -6.14
N LEU A 55 13.11 -14.82 -5.99
CA LEU A 55 13.00 -13.85 -7.08
C LEU A 55 14.28 -13.78 -7.92
N GLU A 56 14.17 -13.67 -9.23
CA GLU A 56 15.29 -13.39 -10.12
C GLU A 56 15.72 -11.91 -9.97
N LEU A 57 16.88 -11.68 -9.36
CA LEU A 57 17.36 -10.34 -8.96
C LEU A 57 17.49 -9.36 -10.12
N ASP A 58 17.79 -9.84 -11.32
CA ASP A 58 17.90 -9.00 -12.52
C ASP A 58 16.55 -8.31 -12.89
N GLN A 59 15.44 -8.88 -12.43
CA GLN A 59 14.11 -8.32 -12.67
C GLN A 59 13.62 -7.39 -11.54
N ILE A 60 14.20 -7.49 -10.33
CA ILE A 60 13.79 -6.67 -9.17
C ILE A 60 14.30 -5.25 -9.28
N LEU A 61 15.52 -5.09 -9.78
CA LEU A 61 16.21 -3.79 -9.84
C LEU A 61 15.92 -3.05 -11.15
N ASP A 62 14.71 -3.23 -11.71
CA ASP A 62 14.26 -2.35 -12.78
C ASP A 62 14.09 -0.93 -12.21
N ALA A 63 15.17 -0.16 -12.29
CA ALA A 63 15.19 1.22 -11.84
C ALA A 63 14.11 2.06 -12.54
N THR A 64 13.75 1.71 -13.78
CA THR A 64 12.74 2.43 -14.55
C THR A 64 11.35 2.21 -13.98
N LEU A 65 11.01 0.99 -13.54
CA LEU A 65 9.80 0.68 -12.81
C LEU A 65 9.69 1.51 -11.52
N LEU A 66 10.74 1.48 -10.71
CA LEU A 66 10.76 2.19 -9.43
C LEU A 66 10.68 3.71 -9.61
N ILE A 67 11.42 4.26 -10.58
CA ILE A 67 11.35 5.68 -10.93
C ILE A 67 9.95 6.06 -11.38
N ALA A 68 9.32 5.28 -12.27
CA ALA A 68 7.97 5.56 -12.76
C ALA A 68 6.97 5.59 -11.59
N PHE A 69 6.97 4.55 -10.76
CA PHE A 69 6.04 4.44 -9.65
C PHE A 69 6.25 5.51 -8.58
N TYR A 70 7.49 5.70 -8.12
CA TYR A 70 7.77 6.64 -7.02
C TYR A 70 7.75 8.11 -7.45
N THR A 71 7.91 8.41 -8.73
CA THR A 71 7.62 9.76 -9.26
C THR A 71 6.13 10.08 -9.11
N GLY A 72 5.24 9.16 -9.49
CA GLY A 72 3.81 9.32 -9.29
C GLY A 72 3.42 9.45 -7.82
N ALA A 73 3.95 8.58 -6.96
CA ALA A 73 3.72 8.58 -5.53
C ALA A 73 4.20 9.91 -4.88
N THR A 74 5.38 10.38 -5.24
CA THR A 74 5.95 11.64 -4.74
C THR A 74 5.15 12.85 -5.22
N ALA A 75 4.75 12.87 -6.49
CA ALA A 75 3.86 13.89 -7.02
C ALA A 75 2.51 13.90 -6.30
N GLY A 76 1.94 12.72 -6.01
CA GLY A 76 0.75 12.57 -5.18
C GLY A 76 0.92 13.16 -3.78
N PHE A 77 2.06 12.89 -3.11
CA PHE A 77 2.38 13.48 -1.82
C PHE A 77 2.35 15.01 -1.86
N PHE A 78 3.07 15.61 -2.79
CA PHE A 78 3.14 17.07 -2.88
C PHE A 78 1.83 17.69 -3.34
N ALA A 79 1.07 17.04 -4.22
CA ALA A 79 -0.28 17.47 -4.57
C ALA A 79 -1.19 17.48 -3.33
N GLY A 80 -1.18 16.41 -2.53
CA GLY A 80 -1.90 16.32 -1.27
C GLY A 80 -1.46 17.37 -0.27
N PHE A 81 -0.15 17.53 -0.09
CA PHE A 81 0.46 18.49 0.85
C PHE A 81 0.11 19.95 0.50
N PHE A 82 0.37 20.37 -0.72
CA PHE A 82 0.10 21.73 -1.15
C PHE A 82 -1.40 21.99 -1.38
N GLY A 83 -2.13 21.00 -1.90
CA GLY A 83 -3.59 21.08 -2.01
C GLY A 83 -4.27 21.29 -0.66
N ALA A 84 -3.84 20.53 0.37
CA ALA A 84 -4.32 20.71 1.73
C ALA A 84 -4.04 22.13 2.26
N ARG A 85 -2.86 22.69 1.94
CA ARG A 85 -2.50 24.04 2.39
C ARG A 85 -3.26 25.13 1.67
N PHE A 86 -3.24 25.11 0.33
CA PHE A 86 -3.70 26.25 -0.47
C PHE A 86 -5.19 26.18 -0.83
N VAL A 87 -5.78 24.97 -0.95
CA VAL A 87 -7.20 24.81 -1.27
C VAL A 87 -8.05 24.71 0.00
N PHE A 88 -7.54 23.98 1.03
CA PHE A 88 -8.30 23.71 2.26
C PHE A 88 -7.78 24.46 3.49
N SER A 89 -6.78 25.33 3.35
CA SER A 89 -6.22 26.19 4.40
C SER A 89 -5.82 25.41 5.67
N ARG A 90 -5.33 24.16 5.51
CA ARG A 90 -4.95 23.31 6.63
C ARG A 90 -3.62 23.73 7.26
N PRO A 91 -3.41 23.48 8.57
CA PRO A 91 -2.09 23.60 9.19
C PRO A 91 -1.06 22.71 8.49
N TRP A 92 0.20 23.12 8.46
CA TRP A 92 1.27 22.39 7.75
C TRP A 92 1.43 20.93 8.19
N GLU A 93 1.23 20.64 9.48
CA GLU A 93 1.28 19.26 9.99
C GLU A 93 0.12 18.39 9.47
N ASP A 94 -1.10 18.97 9.35
CA ASP A 94 -2.22 18.29 8.71
C ASP A 94 -1.96 18.08 7.21
N CYS A 95 -1.29 19.07 6.55
CA CYS A 95 -0.88 18.93 5.16
C CYS A 95 0.06 17.75 4.95
N ALA A 96 1.04 17.54 5.86
CA ALA A 96 1.96 16.40 5.79
C ALA A 96 1.21 15.07 5.95
N ALA A 97 0.22 14.99 6.85
CA ALA A 97 -0.60 13.79 7.02
C ALA A 97 -1.50 13.53 5.81
N ILE A 98 -2.09 14.57 5.20
CA ILE A 98 -2.92 14.47 3.99
C ILE A 98 -2.05 14.11 2.78
N GLY A 99 -0.86 14.70 2.64
CA GLY A 99 0.13 14.30 1.63
C GLY A 99 0.50 12.82 1.75
N PHE A 100 0.69 12.34 2.97
CA PHE A 100 0.96 10.91 3.20
C PHE A 100 -0.21 10.01 2.78
N CYS A 101 -1.46 10.44 2.94
CA CYS A 101 -2.61 9.71 2.42
C CYS A 101 -2.60 9.61 0.88
N CYS A 102 -2.13 10.64 0.19
CA CYS A 102 -1.99 10.65 -1.26
C CYS A 102 -0.77 9.88 -1.78
N LEU A 103 0.22 9.64 -0.91
CA LEU A 103 1.45 8.92 -1.21
C LEU A 103 1.29 7.41 -1.08
N PHE A 104 0.68 6.97 0.03
CA PHE A 104 0.70 5.58 0.45
C PHE A 104 -0.48 4.80 -0.14
N SER A 105 -0.31 4.24 -1.34
CA SER A 105 -1.30 3.34 -1.94
C SER A 105 -1.36 1.99 -1.21
N ASN A 106 -2.52 1.35 -1.21
CA ASN A 106 -2.72 0.02 -0.63
C ASN A 106 -2.17 -1.09 -1.53
N SER A 107 -0.87 -0.99 -1.82
CA SER A 107 -0.13 -1.84 -2.77
C SER A 107 -0.18 -3.31 -2.38
N LEU A 108 -0.15 -3.61 -1.08
CA LEU A 108 -0.06 -4.96 -0.55
C LEU A 108 -1.45 -5.62 -0.43
N LEU A 109 -2.39 -4.99 0.31
CA LEU A 109 -3.68 -5.64 0.62
C LEU A 109 -4.68 -5.57 -0.54
N LEU A 110 -4.57 -4.60 -1.45
CA LEU A 110 -5.41 -4.48 -2.63
C LEU A 110 -4.62 -4.73 -3.92
N GLY A 111 -3.44 -4.16 -4.05
CA GLY A 111 -2.64 -4.23 -5.27
C GLY A 111 -2.25 -5.67 -5.64
N LEU A 112 -1.67 -6.44 -4.70
CA LEU A 112 -1.28 -7.82 -4.96
C LEU A 112 -2.45 -8.71 -5.40
N PRO A 113 -3.56 -8.84 -4.62
CA PRO A 113 -4.64 -9.74 -5.00
C PRO A 113 -5.35 -9.33 -6.29
N ILE A 114 -5.41 -8.05 -6.61
CA ILE A 114 -6.00 -7.56 -7.86
C ILE A 114 -5.07 -7.88 -9.04
N THR A 115 -3.75 -7.65 -8.91
CA THR A 115 -2.78 -7.98 -9.95
C THR A 115 -2.72 -9.49 -10.21
N GLU A 116 -2.69 -10.30 -9.13
CA GLU A 116 -2.70 -11.76 -9.24
C GLU A 116 -3.93 -12.27 -10.00
N ARG A 117 -5.09 -11.74 -9.67
CA ARG A 117 -6.34 -12.14 -10.33
C ARG A 117 -6.46 -11.63 -11.77
N ALA A 118 -5.86 -10.49 -12.08
CA ALA A 118 -5.91 -9.90 -13.42
C ALA A 118 -4.93 -10.56 -14.39
N TYR A 119 -3.74 -10.92 -13.91
CA TYR A 119 -2.61 -11.27 -14.77
C TYR A 119 -1.89 -12.56 -14.34
N GLY A 120 -2.31 -13.21 -13.26
CA GLY A 120 -1.71 -14.44 -12.73
C GLY A 120 -0.58 -14.20 -11.73
N ALA A 121 -0.16 -15.28 -11.07
CA ALA A 121 0.87 -15.22 -10.03
C ALA A 121 2.26 -14.80 -10.57
N ASP A 122 2.57 -15.18 -11.80
CA ASP A 122 3.85 -14.83 -12.46
C ASP A 122 4.00 -13.32 -12.71
N ALA A 123 2.88 -12.59 -12.77
CA ALA A 123 2.87 -11.13 -12.93
C ALA A 123 3.19 -10.36 -11.65
N LEU A 124 3.37 -11.03 -10.50
CA LEU A 124 3.55 -10.36 -9.21
C LEU A 124 4.98 -9.86 -8.94
N GLN A 125 5.97 -10.29 -9.71
CA GLN A 125 7.36 -9.91 -9.49
C GLN A 125 7.58 -8.38 -9.42
N PRO A 126 7.08 -7.56 -10.37
CA PRO A 126 7.20 -6.11 -10.28
C PRO A 126 6.47 -5.51 -9.07
N ASN A 127 5.36 -6.12 -8.63
CA ASN A 127 4.65 -5.69 -7.41
C ASN A 127 5.52 -5.91 -6.17
N TYR A 128 6.25 -7.02 -6.07
CA TYR A 128 7.13 -7.28 -4.94
C TYR A 128 8.29 -6.26 -4.88
N ALA A 129 8.85 -5.88 -6.05
CA ALA A 129 9.86 -4.83 -6.13
C ALA A 129 9.33 -3.48 -5.60
N ILE A 130 8.13 -3.08 -6.01
CA ILE A 130 7.47 -1.87 -5.50
C ILE A 130 7.25 -2.00 -3.98
N ILE A 131 6.65 -3.10 -3.50
CA ILE A 131 6.29 -3.30 -2.10
C ILE A 131 7.53 -3.30 -1.20
N ALA A 132 8.64 -3.88 -1.66
CA ALA A 132 9.90 -3.92 -0.92
C ALA A 132 10.38 -2.52 -0.49
N LEU A 133 10.20 -1.51 -1.34
CA LEU A 133 10.62 -0.14 -1.08
C LEU A 133 9.48 0.76 -0.59
N HIS A 134 8.21 0.31 -0.70
CA HIS A 134 7.05 1.18 -0.49
C HIS A 134 6.99 1.77 0.91
N SER A 135 7.03 0.92 1.93
CA SER A 135 7.01 1.41 3.32
C SER A 135 8.25 2.23 3.69
N PRO A 136 9.49 1.78 3.41
CA PRO A 136 10.70 2.58 3.65
C PRO A 136 10.64 3.96 3.00
N PHE A 137 10.29 4.01 1.72
CA PHE A 137 10.23 5.27 0.97
C PHE A 137 9.14 6.20 1.51
N CYS A 138 7.91 5.69 1.66
CA CYS A 138 6.78 6.50 2.08
C CYS A 138 6.95 7.05 3.50
N TYR A 139 7.36 6.20 4.45
CA TYR A 139 7.62 6.65 5.82
C TYR A 139 8.85 7.58 5.88
N GLY A 140 9.90 7.31 5.09
CA GLY A 140 11.05 8.19 4.96
C GLY A 140 10.65 9.61 4.55
N LEU A 141 9.90 9.73 3.45
CA LEU A 141 9.41 11.02 2.96
C LEU A 141 8.43 11.66 3.95
N GLY A 142 7.42 10.92 4.41
CA GLY A 142 6.38 11.44 5.30
C GLY A 142 6.92 11.93 6.64
N ILE A 143 7.80 11.14 7.30
CA ILE A 143 8.42 11.53 8.58
C ILE A 143 9.32 12.75 8.37
N THR A 144 10.14 12.74 7.31
CA THR A 144 11.05 13.87 7.03
C THR A 144 10.27 15.18 6.87
N VAL A 145 9.22 15.19 6.05
CA VAL A 145 8.41 16.40 5.85
C VAL A 145 7.66 16.77 7.14
N MET A 146 7.11 15.79 7.89
CA MET A 146 6.42 16.06 9.14
C MET A 146 7.35 16.70 10.18
N GLU A 147 8.58 16.21 10.32
CA GLU A 147 9.55 16.78 11.27
C GLU A 147 10.01 18.19 10.84
N ILE A 148 10.16 18.44 9.55
CA ILE A 148 10.46 19.78 9.01
C ILE A 148 9.33 20.77 9.36
N VAL A 149 8.08 20.42 9.10
CA VAL A 149 6.94 21.34 9.34
C VAL A 149 6.64 21.54 10.83
N ARG A 150 7.03 20.60 11.68
CA ARG A 150 6.92 20.73 13.14
C ARG A 150 7.95 21.66 13.76
N ASN A 151 8.96 22.04 12.96
CA ASN A 151 10.04 22.94 13.42
C ASN A 151 10.68 22.50 14.75
N ARG A 152 10.74 21.20 14.97
CA ARG A 152 11.38 20.61 16.16
C ARG A 152 12.85 20.42 15.83
N GLY A 153 13.68 21.40 15.97
CA GLY A 153 15.14 21.47 15.83
C GLY A 153 15.99 20.18 15.90
N GLY A 154 15.44 19.05 15.48
CA GLY A 154 16.12 17.78 15.38
C GLY A 154 17.07 17.77 14.19
N THR A 155 18.26 17.20 14.38
CA THR A 155 19.23 17.02 13.30
C THR A 155 18.71 15.98 12.28
N LEU A 156 19.11 16.10 11.02
CA LEU A 156 18.84 15.09 9.97
C LEU A 156 19.28 13.69 10.41
N ARG A 157 20.35 13.60 11.22
CA ARG A 157 20.86 12.35 11.79
C ARG A 157 19.87 11.71 12.78
N GLU A 158 19.23 12.50 13.65
CA GLU A 158 18.23 12.00 14.61
C GLU A 158 16.96 11.55 13.89
N THR A 159 16.52 12.29 12.86
CA THR A 159 15.39 11.92 12.02
C THR A 159 15.70 10.63 11.25
N GLY A 160 16.88 10.52 10.64
CA GLY A 160 17.35 9.30 9.98
C GLY A 160 17.40 8.10 10.94
N GLY A 161 17.91 8.28 12.16
CA GLY A 161 17.94 7.24 13.18
C GLY A 161 16.54 6.75 13.58
N ARG A 162 15.55 7.65 13.69
CA ARG A 162 14.14 7.28 13.99
C ARG A 162 13.50 6.52 12.83
N VAL A 163 13.71 6.97 11.59
CA VAL A 163 13.23 6.27 10.39
C VAL A 163 13.80 4.87 10.31
N LEU A 164 15.12 4.73 10.40
CA LEU A 164 15.80 3.42 10.39
C LEU A 164 15.31 2.53 11.55
N GLY A 165 15.22 3.05 12.76
CA GLY A 165 14.73 2.29 13.92
C GLY A 165 13.27 1.81 13.73
N ALA A 166 12.41 2.62 13.11
CA ALA A 166 11.04 2.22 12.79
C ALA A 166 11.01 1.13 11.70
N MET A 167 11.88 1.22 10.69
CA MET A 167 12.00 0.22 9.61
C MET A 167 12.43 -1.13 10.15
N PHE A 168 13.49 -1.19 10.95
CA PHE A 168 14.01 -2.47 11.51
C PHE A 168 13.12 -3.11 12.57
N ARG A 169 12.07 -2.41 13.04
CA ARG A 169 11.03 -2.97 13.89
C ARG A 169 9.79 -3.43 13.11
N ASN A 170 9.74 -3.17 11.83
CA ASN A 170 8.61 -3.56 10.98
C ASN A 170 8.83 -5.00 10.46
N ALA A 171 7.93 -5.92 10.81
CA ALA A 171 8.03 -7.32 10.43
C ALA A 171 8.05 -7.52 8.90
N LEU A 172 7.38 -6.65 8.13
CA LEU A 172 7.41 -6.68 6.66
C LEU A 172 8.82 -6.40 6.14
N VAL A 173 9.49 -5.38 6.69
CA VAL A 173 10.86 -5.02 6.32
C VAL A 173 11.84 -6.14 6.71
N ILE A 174 11.63 -6.77 7.86
CA ILE A 174 12.45 -7.91 8.30
C ILE A 174 12.27 -9.08 7.33
N GLY A 175 11.02 -9.42 6.95
CA GLY A 175 10.75 -10.49 5.97
C GLY A 175 11.44 -10.23 4.64
N ILE A 176 11.34 -9.01 4.10
CA ILE A 176 12.02 -8.58 2.87
C ILE A 176 13.55 -8.70 3.01
N ALA A 177 14.12 -8.18 4.10
CA ALA A 177 15.55 -8.19 4.33
C ALA A 177 16.12 -9.62 4.44
N LEU A 178 15.42 -10.52 5.12
CA LEU A 178 15.76 -11.93 5.20
C LEU A 178 15.63 -12.61 3.83
N GLY A 179 14.60 -12.28 3.04
CA GLY A 179 14.43 -12.75 1.67
C GLY A 179 15.62 -12.37 0.79
N PHE A 180 16.04 -11.10 0.82
CA PHE A 180 17.25 -10.66 0.12
C PHE A 180 18.52 -11.36 0.62
N ALA A 181 18.68 -11.55 1.93
CA ALA A 181 19.85 -12.22 2.48
C ALA A 181 19.95 -13.66 1.95
N VAL A 182 18.86 -14.41 1.89
CA VAL A 182 18.82 -15.77 1.33
C VAL A 182 19.08 -15.73 -0.17
N ASN A 183 18.42 -14.87 -0.91
CA ASN A 183 18.57 -14.75 -2.37
C ASN A 183 20.02 -14.44 -2.76
N LEU A 184 20.61 -13.38 -2.16
CA LEU A 184 21.99 -12.96 -2.43
C LEU A 184 23.04 -14.00 -2.00
N SER A 185 22.77 -14.77 -0.95
CA SER A 185 23.69 -15.83 -0.49
C SER A 185 23.59 -17.10 -1.33
N SER A 186 22.56 -17.19 -2.20
CA SER A 186 22.27 -18.39 -3.01
C SER A 186 22.16 -19.68 -2.17
N ILE A 187 21.81 -19.55 -0.88
CA ILE A 187 21.62 -20.71 -0.01
C ILE A 187 20.29 -21.37 -0.35
N PRO A 188 20.27 -22.65 -0.74
CA PRO A 188 19.02 -23.33 -1.06
C PRO A 188 18.20 -23.52 0.21
N LEU A 189 16.92 -23.11 0.15
CA LEU A 189 15.98 -23.36 1.25
C LEU A 189 15.59 -24.86 1.25
N PRO A 190 15.57 -25.51 2.42
CA PRO A 190 15.06 -26.86 2.54
C PRO A 190 13.58 -26.96 2.12
N GLY A 191 13.19 -27.98 1.35
CA GLY A 191 11.82 -28.14 0.84
C GLY A 191 10.77 -28.12 1.95
N VAL A 192 11.05 -28.77 3.09
CA VAL A 192 10.14 -28.74 4.26
C VAL A 192 9.89 -27.32 4.78
N LEU A 193 10.90 -26.44 4.71
CA LEU A 193 10.73 -25.04 5.11
C LEU A 193 9.87 -24.27 4.10
N ILE A 194 10.10 -24.52 2.80
CA ILE A 194 9.28 -23.92 1.74
C ILE A 194 7.82 -24.34 1.92
N ASP A 195 7.53 -25.64 2.12
CA ASP A 195 6.20 -26.14 2.32
C ASP A 195 5.50 -25.52 3.54
N ALA A 196 6.23 -25.35 4.64
CA ALA A 196 5.72 -24.69 5.84
C ALA A 196 5.42 -23.21 5.62
N LEU A 197 6.30 -22.50 4.89
CA LEU A 197 6.09 -21.10 4.52
C LEU A 197 4.90 -20.96 3.59
N ASP A 198 4.69 -21.86 2.62
CA ASP A 198 3.57 -21.84 1.70
C ASP A 198 2.22 -21.94 2.43
N LEU A 199 2.14 -22.72 3.53
CA LEU A 199 0.93 -22.76 4.36
C LEU A 199 0.61 -21.38 4.95
N MET A 200 1.63 -20.66 5.41
CA MET A 200 1.47 -19.28 5.92
C MET A 200 1.12 -18.28 4.82
N VAL A 201 1.74 -18.42 3.65
CA VAL A 201 1.50 -17.57 2.47
C VAL A 201 0.06 -17.67 2.00
N ARG A 202 -0.50 -18.88 1.93
CA ARG A 202 -1.90 -19.11 1.53
C ARG A 202 -2.91 -18.44 2.47
N ALA A 203 -2.58 -18.29 3.75
CA ALA A 203 -3.43 -17.62 4.72
C ALA A 203 -3.31 -16.08 4.66
N ALA A 204 -2.20 -15.54 4.12
CA ALA A 204 -1.84 -14.14 4.24
C ALA A 204 -2.88 -13.18 3.64
N LEU A 205 -3.12 -13.29 2.33
CA LEU A 205 -4.02 -12.37 1.63
C LEU A 205 -5.50 -12.54 2.03
N PRO A 206 -6.07 -13.76 2.11
CA PRO A 206 -7.47 -13.91 2.54
C PRO A 206 -7.74 -13.37 3.94
N ALA A 207 -6.86 -13.67 4.91
CA ALA A 207 -6.98 -13.17 6.27
C ALA A 207 -6.80 -11.65 6.36
N ALA A 208 -5.87 -11.09 5.56
CA ALA A 208 -5.65 -9.66 5.50
C ALA A 208 -6.82 -8.90 4.88
N LEU A 209 -7.43 -9.42 3.81
CA LEU A 209 -8.62 -8.82 3.17
C LEU A 209 -9.83 -8.84 4.11
N PHE A 210 -10.08 -9.97 4.79
CA PHE A 210 -11.13 -10.07 5.80
C PHE A 210 -10.88 -9.09 6.94
N GLY A 211 -9.66 -9.05 7.48
CA GLY A 211 -9.26 -8.12 8.54
C GLY A 211 -9.36 -6.65 8.12
N LEU A 212 -9.02 -6.33 6.85
CA LEU A 212 -9.21 -4.99 6.29
C LEU A 212 -10.68 -4.58 6.35
N GLY A 213 -11.62 -5.48 5.99
CA GLY A 213 -13.05 -5.23 6.12
C GLY A 213 -13.45 -4.86 7.55
N GLY A 214 -12.95 -5.59 8.54
CA GLY A 214 -13.17 -5.29 9.95
C GLY A 214 -12.60 -3.94 10.39
N ILE A 215 -11.41 -3.57 9.90
CA ILE A 215 -10.85 -2.23 10.14
C ILE A 215 -11.73 -1.15 9.49
N LEU A 216 -12.16 -1.33 8.26
CA LEU A 216 -12.99 -0.36 7.55
C LEU A 216 -14.33 -0.11 8.26
N TYR A 217 -14.90 -1.11 8.93
CA TYR A 217 -16.09 -0.92 9.77
C TYR A 217 -15.88 0.10 10.89
N ARG A 218 -14.67 0.16 11.48
CA ARG A 218 -14.34 1.11 12.54
C ARG A 218 -14.16 2.54 12.03
N TYR A 219 -13.91 2.70 10.73
CA TYR A 219 -13.74 4.00 10.10
C TYR A 219 -15.11 4.56 9.76
N ARG A 220 -15.41 5.74 10.29
CA ARG A 220 -16.63 6.47 9.98
C ARG A 220 -16.35 7.51 8.91
N PRO A 221 -17.27 7.75 7.95
CA PRO A 221 -17.11 8.83 6.96
C PRO A 221 -17.31 10.19 7.64
N GLU A 222 -16.29 10.60 8.40
CA GLU A 222 -16.29 11.84 9.17
C GLU A 222 -15.22 12.79 8.64
N GLY A 223 -15.47 14.09 8.74
CA GLY A 223 -14.52 15.12 8.38
C GLY A 223 -14.93 15.92 7.15
N ASP A 224 -13.96 16.60 6.56
CA ASP A 224 -14.17 17.44 5.38
C ASP A 224 -14.24 16.58 4.11
N LEU A 225 -15.47 16.38 3.62
CA LEU A 225 -15.73 15.58 2.41
C LEU A 225 -15.03 16.13 1.17
N ARG A 226 -14.74 17.44 1.11
CA ARG A 226 -14.01 18.03 -0.02
C ARG A 226 -12.53 17.60 0.03
N ALA A 227 -11.91 17.65 1.20
CA ALA A 227 -10.54 17.18 1.38
C ALA A 227 -10.43 15.66 1.15
N ILE A 228 -11.41 14.87 1.60
CA ILE A 228 -11.48 13.42 1.37
C ILE A 228 -11.62 13.13 -0.13
N GLY A 229 -12.54 13.79 -0.83
CA GLY A 229 -12.71 13.66 -2.28
C GLY A 229 -11.46 14.04 -3.06
N PHE A 230 -10.75 15.08 -2.61
CA PHE A 230 -9.47 15.49 -3.20
C PHE A 230 -8.39 14.40 -3.02
N VAL A 231 -8.24 13.82 -1.82
CA VAL A 231 -7.32 12.69 -1.56
C VAL A 231 -7.67 11.50 -2.46
N CYS A 232 -8.94 11.13 -2.55
CA CYS A 232 -9.39 10.05 -3.44
C CYS A 232 -9.07 10.35 -4.92
N GLY A 233 -9.30 11.58 -5.38
CA GLY A 233 -8.97 12.00 -6.74
C GLY A 233 -7.46 11.92 -7.04
N VAL A 234 -6.63 12.39 -6.11
CA VAL A 234 -5.17 12.27 -6.25
C VAL A 234 -4.73 10.80 -6.27
N SER A 235 -5.22 9.99 -5.34
CA SER A 235 -4.80 8.58 -5.23
C SER A 235 -5.30 7.70 -6.37
N LEU A 236 -6.58 7.85 -6.77
CA LEU A 236 -7.21 6.92 -7.72
C LEU A 236 -7.10 7.36 -9.18
N ILE A 237 -6.79 8.64 -9.44
CA ILE A 237 -6.73 9.18 -10.79
C ILE A 237 -5.35 9.77 -11.09
N MET A 238 -4.88 10.74 -10.30
CA MET A 238 -3.65 11.46 -10.59
C MET A 238 -2.41 10.57 -10.46
N HIS A 239 -2.29 9.81 -9.37
CA HIS A 239 -1.16 8.92 -9.14
C HIS A 239 -1.01 7.87 -10.27
N PRO A 240 -2.02 7.05 -10.59
CA PRO A 240 -1.89 6.10 -11.69
C PRO A 240 -1.73 6.77 -13.06
N ALA A 241 -2.30 7.95 -13.30
CA ALA A 241 -2.08 8.69 -14.55
C ALA A 241 -0.63 9.14 -14.74
N ILE A 242 0.03 9.60 -13.66
CA ILE A 242 1.45 9.95 -13.71
C ILE A 242 2.29 8.70 -13.92
N VAL A 243 1.99 7.59 -13.22
CA VAL A 243 2.69 6.31 -13.40
C VAL A 243 2.52 5.80 -14.82
N TRP A 244 1.32 5.93 -15.40
CA TRP A 244 1.07 5.61 -16.81
C TRP A 244 1.98 6.43 -17.74
N GLY A 245 1.97 7.75 -17.58
CA GLY A 245 2.80 8.65 -18.41
C GLY A 245 4.29 8.35 -18.27
N MET A 246 4.77 8.15 -17.03
CA MET A 246 6.17 7.80 -16.76
C MET A 246 6.54 6.43 -17.30
N GLY A 247 5.68 5.43 -17.11
CA GLY A 247 5.90 4.07 -17.61
C GLY A 247 5.96 4.03 -19.14
N THR A 248 5.13 4.81 -19.83
CA THR A 248 5.18 4.98 -21.28
C THR A 248 6.47 5.69 -21.71
N ALA A 249 6.84 6.78 -21.04
CA ALA A 249 8.05 7.55 -21.37
C ALA A 249 9.35 6.76 -21.14
N LEU A 250 9.37 5.91 -20.11
CA LEU A 250 10.51 5.05 -19.75
C LEU A 250 10.45 3.67 -20.45
N THR A 251 9.46 3.44 -21.31
CA THR A 251 9.29 2.19 -22.07
C THR A 251 9.33 0.93 -21.20
N LEU A 252 8.56 0.93 -20.11
CA LEU A 252 8.45 -0.22 -19.22
C LEU A 252 7.99 -1.47 -19.99
N SER A 253 8.48 -2.64 -19.58
CA SER A 253 7.92 -3.91 -20.06
C SER A 253 6.43 -4.00 -19.72
N GLU A 254 5.67 -4.74 -20.49
CA GLU A 254 4.21 -4.85 -20.31
C GLU A 254 3.83 -5.29 -18.88
N GLY A 255 4.55 -6.28 -18.33
CA GLY A 255 4.32 -6.76 -16.97
C GLY A 255 4.63 -5.70 -15.91
N ALA A 256 5.76 -4.99 -16.03
CA ALA A 256 6.14 -3.91 -15.13
C ALA A 256 5.15 -2.72 -15.22
N PHE A 257 4.73 -2.37 -16.44
CA PHE A 257 3.76 -1.31 -16.69
C PHE A 257 2.40 -1.62 -16.05
N ARG A 258 1.85 -2.82 -16.29
CA ARG A 258 0.59 -3.29 -15.70
C ARG A 258 0.64 -3.27 -14.18
N SER A 259 1.68 -3.84 -13.59
CA SER A 259 1.88 -3.88 -12.14
C SER A 259 2.00 -2.49 -11.52
N ALA A 260 2.77 -1.58 -12.14
CA ALA A 260 2.95 -0.22 -11.66
C ALA A 260 1.64 0.57 -11.66
N VAL A 261 0.90 0.53 -12.77
CA VAL A 261 -0.37 1.28 -12.91
C VAL A 261 -1.44 0.73 -11.98
N VAL A 262 -1.61 -0.62 -11.92
CA VAL A 262 -2.60 -1.23 -11.01
C VAL A 262 -2.27 -0.90 -9.57
N THR A 263 -1.01 -1.02 -9.16
CA THR A 263 -0.58 -0.71 -7.78
C THR A 263 -0.78 0.77 -7.44
N ALA A 264 -0.51 1.67 -8.38
CA ALA A 264 -0.75 3.10 -8.21
C ALA A 264 -2.24 3.46 -8.13
N ALA A 265 -3.11 2.71 -8.82
CA ALA A 265 -4.57 2.92 -8.83
C ALA A 265 -5.27 2.45 -7.54
N MET A 266 -4.54 1.91 -6.56
CA MET A 266 -5.12 1.47 -5.30
C MET A 266 -5.45 2.65 -4.39
N ALA A 267 -6.52 2.47 -3.61
CA ALA A 267 -6.92 3.41 -2.57
C ALA A 267 -5.79 3.69 -1.56
N PRO A 268 -5.87 4.79 -0.78
CA PRO A 268 -4.97 5.00 0.35
C PRO A 268 -4.94 3.79 1.27
N GLY A 269 -3.75 3.33 1.61
CA GLY A 269 -3.57 2.17 2.50
C GLY A 269 -3.88 2.50 3.96
N VAL A 270 -4.12 1.47 4.78
CA VAL A 270 -4.36 1.60 6.24
C VAL A 270 -3.20 2.35 6.92
N ASN A 271 -1.99 2.23 6.41
CA ASN A 271 -0.82 2.98 6.92
C ASN A 271 -0.97 4.50 6.83
N ALA A 272 -1.83 5.02 5.95
CA ALA A 272 -2.17 6.44 5.91
C ALA A 272 -2.85 6.89 7.22
N TYR A 273 -3.79 6.09 7.72
CA TYR A 273 -4.39 6.34 9.03
C TYR A 273 -3.40 6.12 10.19
N VAL A 274 -2.57 5.08 10.10
CA VAL A 274 -1.54 4.81 11.14
C VAL A 274 -0.60 6.01 11.27
N PHE A 275 -0.13 6.57 10.14
CA PHE A 275 0.70 7.76 10.13
C PHE A 275 -0.02 8.99 10.72
N ALA A 276 -1.24 9.27 10.29
CA ALA A 276 -2.06 10.36 10.80
C ALA A 276 -2.32 10.23 12.31
N ASN A 277 -2.55 9.00 12.78
CA ASN A 277 -2.76 8.70 14.20
C ASN A 277 -1.49 8.86 15.04
N LEU A 278 -0.34 8.43 14.53
CA LEU A 278 0.97 8.58 15.18
C LEU A 278 1.28 10.03 15.51
N TYR A 279 0.95 10.93 14.59
CA TYR A 279 1.19 12.36 14.77
C TYR A 279 0.00 13.14 15.36
N GLY A 280 -1.16 12.49 15.49
CA GLY A 280 -2.39 13.12 15.96
C GLY A 280 -2.96 14.16 14.99
N ARG A 281 -2.67 14.04 13.68
CA ARG A 281 -3.00 15.02 12.63
C ARG A 281 -3.89 14.44 11.55
N ALA A 282 -4.89 15.20 11.11
CA ALA A 282 -5.83 14.86 10.04
C ALA A 282 -6.44 13.44 10.13
N ARG A 283 -6.57 12.85 11.34
CA ARG A 283 -6.99 11.44 11.55
C ARG A 283 -8.32 11.10 10.88
N ARG A 284 -9.33 12.01 10.99
CA ARG A 284 -10.65 11.79 10.37
C ARG A 284 -10.58 11.78 8.85
N VAL A 285 -9.81 12.69 8.25
CA VAL A 285 -9.59 12.72 6.81
C VAL A 285 -8.88 11.45 6.35
N ALA A 286 -7.84 11.02 7.05
CA ALA A 286 -7.10 9.79 6.72
C ALA A 286 -8.00 8.55 6.80
N ALA A 287 -8.73 8.34 7.91
CA ALA A 287 -9.63 7.20 8.08
C ALA A 287 -10.72 7.17 6.99
N SER A 288 -11.37 8.31 6.75
CA SER A 288 -12.42 8.41 5.76
C SER A 288 -11.89 8.26 4.33
N SER A 289 -10.68 8.73 4.03
CA SER A 289 -10.05 8.54 2.71
C SER A 289 -9.70 7.08 2.46
N VAL A 290 -9.26 6.33 3.48
CA VAL A 290 -9.06 4.89 3.37
C VAL A 290 -10.38 4.17 3.10
N LEU A 291 -11.43 4.47 3.86
CA LEU A 291 -12.75 3.84 3.72
C LEU A 291 -13.39 4.16 2.36
N ILE A 292 -13.56 5.45 2.07
CA ILE A 292 -14.24 5.91 0.85
C ILE A 292 -13.39 5.60 -0.38
N GLY A 293 -12.07 5.80 -0.29
CA GLY A 293 -11.13 5.45 -1.35
C GLY A 293 -11.17 3.96 -1.69
N THR A 294 -11.26 3.07 -0.68
CA THR A 294 -11.40 1.63 -0.90
C THR A 294 -12.70 1.33 -1.67
N ALA A 295 -13.83 1.93 -1.32
CA ALA A 295 -15.07 1.75 -2.07
C ALA A 295 -14.97 2.31 -3.51
N LEU A 296 -14.41 3.51 -3.68
CA LEU A 296 -14.23 4.14 -4.98
C LEU A 296 -13.17 3.45 -5.85
N SER A 297 -12.26 2.67 -5.26
CA SER A 297 -11.29 1.91 -6.05
C SER A 297 -11.94 0.77 -6.85
N ILE A 298 -13.15 0.34 -6.54
CA ILE A 298 -13.90 -0.64 -7.35
C ILE A 298 -14.07 -0.12 -8.79
N PRO A 299 -14.80 0.98 -9.05
CA PRO A 299 -14.97 1.51 -10.40
C PRO A 299 -13.67 2.07 -10.98
N SER A 300 -12.80 2.68 -10.16
CA SER A 300 -11.54 3.25 -10.63
C SER A 300 -10.59 2.16 -11.15
N THR A 301 -10.39 1.10 -10.41
CA THR A 301 -9.54 -0.02 -10.83
C THR A 301 -10.10 -0.71 -12.07
N TRP A 302 -11.43 -0.84 -12.15
CA TRP A 302 -12.07 -1.37 -13.36
C TRP A 302 -11.74 -0.54 -14.61
N VAL A 303 -11.81 0.79 -14.50
CA VAL A 303 -11.43 1.69 -15.61
C VAL A 303 -9.96 1.51 -15.98
N TRP A 304 -9.05 1.51 -14.99
CA TRP A 304 -7.62 1.31 -15.25
C TRP A 304 -7.31 -0.05 -15.88
N LEU A 305 -7.94 -1.13 -15.42
CA LEU A 305 -7.80 -2.45 -16.04
C LEU A 305 -8.34 -2.49 -17.47
N MET A 306 -9.43 -1.78 -17.78
CA MET A 306 -9.93 -1.66 -19.15
C MET A 306 -8.92 -0.94 -20.05
N LEU A 307 -8.32 0.15 -19.56
CA LEU A 307 -7.31 0.90 -20.32
C LEU A 307 -6.03 0.09 -20.55
N LEU A 308 -5.65 -0.77 -19.59
CA LEU A 308 -4.45 -1.62 -19.68
C LEU A 308 -4.63 -2.83 -20.62
N ASN A 309 -5.86 -3.24 -20.90
CA ASN A 309 -6.18 -4.43 -21.69
C ASN A 309 -6.84 -4.08 -23.06
N GLY A 310 -7.02 -2.81 -23.35
CA GLY A 310 -7.50 -2.30 -24.64
C GLY A 310 -6.39 -1.83 -25.50
#